data_9ade80e3205efee593ce5798aca7b8d9
#
_entry.id   9ade80e3205efee593ce5798aca7b8d9
#
_cell.length_a   1.000
_cell.length_b   1.000
_cell.length_c   1.000
_cell.angle_alpha   90.00
_cell.angle_beta   90.00
_cell.angle_gamma   90.00
#
_symmetry.space_group_name_H-M   'P 1'
#
loop_
_entity.id
_entity.type
_entity.pdbx_description
1 polymer ?
#
loop_
_entity_poly.entity_id
_entity_poly.type
_entity_poly.pdbx_seq_one_letter_code
_entity_poly.pdbx_strand_id
1 'polypeptide(L)'
;MGRLSLHAGSSVAGTGVSSRQVSDRTRAEVFLRDGFVCSYCGGRTIPRCILVAISDVFPDELPYHPHYRRGSVPPVYWELAPEADHVVAHSSGGSSEAGNLATVHAMCNTRKSSLAADALPVITRRPHDVRWDGLLSRYADIVVAGETAGRRHSAPGYHRAWLRRFGRLADAAGII
;
A
#
# COMPACT_ATOMS: atom_id res chain seq x y z
N MET A 1 10.58 -66.97 -0.33
CA MET A 1 11.60 -65.92 -0.21
C MET A 1 11.08 -64.67 -0.93
N GLY A 2 10.38 -63.81 -0.19
CA GLY A 2 9.80 -62.56 -0.71
C GLY A 2 10.70 -61.38 -0.42
N ARG A 3 11.02 -60.62 -1.45
CA ARG A 3 11.72 -59.31 -1.30
C ARG A 3 10.70 -58.19 -1.16
N LEU A 4 10.69 -57.55 -0.02
CA LEU A 4 9.99 -56.27 0.22
C LEU A 4 10.85 -55.15 -0.36
N SER A 5 10.29 -54.43 -1.36
CA SER A 5 10.86 -53.19 -1.90
C SER A 5 10.18 -52.01 -1.19
N LEU A 6 10.93 -51.32 -0.36
CA LEU A 6 10.52 -50.06 0.24
C LEU A 6 10.78 -48.93 -0.76
N HIS A 7 9.70 -48.35 -1.31
CA HIS A 7 9.77 -47.10 -2.05
C HIS A 7 9.63 -45.95 -1.06
N ALA A 8 10.73 -45.29 -0.74
CA ALA A 8 10.75 -44.01 -0.06
C ALA A 8 10.30 -42.93 -1.06
N GLY A 9 9.06 -42.49 -0.96
CA GLY A 9 8.56 -41.33 -1.69
C GLY A 9 9.09 -40.05 -1.06
N SER A 10 10.13 -39.49 -1.66
CA SER A 10 10.61 -38.12 -1.33
C SER A 10 9.61 -37.11 -1.89
N SER A 11 8.75 -36.58 -1.03
CA SER A 11 7.93 -35.43 -1.39
C SER A 11 8.82 -34.20 -1.45
N VAL A 12 9.18 -33.78 -2.65
CA VAL A 12 9.80 -32.47 -2.90
C VAL A 12 8.74 -31.43 -2.60
N ALA A 13 8.90 -30.72 -1.48
CA ALA A 13 8.11 -29.54 -1.17
C ALA A 13 8.35 -28.54 -2.29
N GLY A 14 7.32 -28.28 -3.09
CA GLY A 14 7.34 -27.26 -4.14
C GLY A 14 7.59 -25.90 -3.49
N THR A 15 8.73 -25.30 -3.79
CA THR A 15 9.02 -23.89 -3.48
C THR A 15 8.08 -23.03 -4.31
N GLY A 16 6.90 -22.75 -3.75
CA GLY A 16 5.97 -21.83 -4.35
C GLY A 16 6.65 -20.46 -4.48
N VAL A 17 6.90 -20.02 -5.73
CA VAL A 17 7.43 -18.69 -6.00
C VAL A 17 6.42 -17.69 -5.42
N SER A 18 6.79 -16.99 -4.36
CA SER A 18 5.97 -15.94 -3.75
C SER A 18 5.65 -14.88 -4.81
N SER A 19 4.36 -14.54 -4.94
CA SER A 19 3.94 -13.49 -5.88
C SER A 19 4.57 -12.15 -5.47
N ARG A 20 5.20 -11.45 -6.42
CA ARG A 20 5.69 -10.08 -6.22
C ARG A 20 4.54 -9.10 -5.92
N GLN A 21 3.32 -9.47 -6.25
CA GLN A 21 2.15 -8.60 -6.10
C GLN A 21 1.69 -8.55 -4.65
N VAL A 22 1.76 -7.36 -4.06
CA VAL A 22 1.23 -7.10 -2.72
C VAL A 22 -0.28 -6.89 -2.79
N SER A 23 -1.05 -7.62 -1.97
CA SER A 23 -2.51 -7.47 -1.92
C SER A 23 -2.91 -6.12 -1.32
N ASP A 24 -4.10 -5.63 -1.67
CA ASP A 24 -4.64 -4.39 -1.06
C ASP A 24 -4.85 -4.52 0.45
N ARG A 25 -5.13 -5.73 0.94
CA ARG A 25 -5.24 -5.98 2.39
C ARG A 25 -3.89 -5.80 3.07
N THR A 26 -2.84 -6.40 2.52
CA THR A 26 -1.47 -6.28 3.04
C THR A 26 -1.00 -4.83 2.97
N ARG A 27 -1.32 -4.10 1.89
CA ARG A 27 -1.01 -2.65 1.79
C ARG A 27 -1.67 -1.86 2.92
N ALA A 28 -2.98 -2.05 3.13
CA ALA A 28 -3.71 -1.35 4.18
C ALA A 28 -3.14 -1.67 5.57
N GLU A 29 -2.78 -2.93 5.83
CA GLU A 29 -2.14 -3.37 7.08
C GLU A 29 -0.80 -2.66 7.29
N VAL A 30 0.06 -2.61 6.27
CA VAL A 30 1.36 -1.94 6.34
C VAL A 30 1.18 -0.43 6.59
N PHE A 31 0.26 0.23 5.90
CA PHE A 31 0.02 1.66 6.05
C PHE A 31 -0.49 2.02 7.44
N LEU A 32 -1.43 1.24 7.99
CA LEU A 32 -1.92 1.40 9.36
C LEU A 32 -0.81 1.18 10.38
N ARG A 33 -0.07 0.08 10.27
CA ARG A 33 1.05 -0.23 11.17
C ARG A 33 2.11 0.88 11.20
N ASP A 34 2.41 1.48 10.04
CA ASP A 34 3.44 2.51 9.91
C ASP A 34 2.89 3.94 10.13
N GLY A 35 1.61 4.08 10.54
CA GLY A 35 0.97 5.37 10.84
C GLY A 35 0.92 6.32 9.66
N PHE A 36 0.85 5.81 8.44
CA PHE A 36 0.82 6.63 7.21
C PHE A 36 2.02 7.59 7.10
N VAL A 37 3.20 7.11 7.52
CA VAL A 37 4.45 7.87 7.46
C VAL A 37 5.45 7.15 6.56
N CYS A 38 6.09 7.88 5.67
CA CYS A 38 7.13 7.35 4.79
C CYS A 38 8.38 6.94 5.57
N SER A 39 8.79 5.68 5.44
CA SER A 39 9.97 5.14 6.14
C SER A 39 11.30 5.70 5.62
N TYR A 40 11.32 6.32 4.42
CA TYR A 40 12.55 6.95 3.91
C TYR A 40 12.69 8.41 4.33
N CYS A 41 11.68 9.25 4.09
CA CYS A 41 11.80 10.69 4.34
C CYS A 41 11.09 11.16 5.62
N GLY A 42 10.26 10.31 6.23
CA GLY A 42 9.46 10.68 7.40
C GLY A 42 8.25 11.58 7.09
N GLY A 43 7.98 11.85 5.83
CA GLY A 43 6.82 12.64 5.41
C GLY A 43 5.51 11.87 5.54
N ARG A 44 4.40 12.59 5.73
CA ARG A 44 3.06 12.05 5.84
C ARG A 44 2.56 11.54 4.50
N THR A 45 1.84 10.42 4.49
CA THR A 45 1.22 9.85 3.28
C THR A 45 -0.30 9.82 3.40
N ILE A 46 -1.00 9.86 2.26
CA ILE A 46 -2.45 9.72 2.15
C ILE A 46 -2.74 8.56 1.20
N PRO A 47 -3.47 7.52 1.66
CA PRO A 47 -3.84 6.39 0.80
C PRO A 47 -4.47 6.83 -0.52
N ARG A 48 -4.06 6.19 -1.62
CA ARG A 48 -4.56 6.54 -2.97
C ARG A 48 -6.08 6.56 -3.06
N CYS A 49 -6.77 5.66 -2.38
CA CYS A 49 -8.23 5.63 -2.37
C CYS A 49 -8.86 6.90 -1.78
N ILE A 50 -8.19 7.55 -0.82
CA ILE A 50 -8.63 8.83 -0.26
C ILE A 50 -8.31 9.97 -1.23
N LEU A 51 -7.14 9.98 -1.86
CA LEU A 51 -6.82 10.95 -2.92
C LEU A 51 -7.81 10.88 -4.09
N VAL A 52 -8.26 9.67 -4.46
CA VAL A 52 -9.33 9.48 -5.46
C VAL A 52 -10.65 10.07 -4.98
N ALA A 53 -11.03 9.88 -3.72
CA ALA A 53 -12.24 10.48 -3.17
C ALA A 53 -12.16 12.01 -3.13
N ILE A 54 -10.99 12.57 -2.81
CA ILE A 54 -10.76 14.02 -2.87
C ILE A 54 -10.91 14.54 -4.32
N SER A 55 -10.43 13.80 -5.31
CA SER A 55 -10.62 14.10 -6.73
C SER A 55 -12.11 14.12 -7.14
N ASP A 56 -12.94 13.27 -6.54
CA ASP A 56 -14.38 13.28 -6.79
C ASP A 56 -15.04 14.58 -6.29
N VAL A 57 -14.49 15.17 -5.22
CA VAL A 57 -14.95 16.47 -4.68
C VAL A 57 -14.39 17.66 -5.47
N PHE A 58 -13.11 17.60 -5.86
CA PHE A 58 -12.34 18.66 -6.51
C PHE A 58 -11.73 18.19 -7.84
N PRO A 59 -12.54 17.83 -8.84
CA PRO A 59 -12.06 17.17 -10.06
C PRO A 59 -11.25 18.10 -10.98
N ASP A 60 -11.43 19.40 -10.88
CA ASP A 60 -10.73 20.37 -11.72
C ASP A 60 -9.37 20.76 -11.09
N GLU A 61 -9.29 20.83 -9.75
CA GLU A 61 -8.08 21.15 -9.00
C GLU A 61 -7.18 19.93 -8.76
N LEU A 62 -7.78 18.75 -8.60
CA LEU A 62 -7.08 17.50 -8.34
C LEU A 62 -7.54 16.38 -9.29
N PRO A 63 -7.41 16.53 -10.61
CA PRO A 63 -7.88 15.53 -11.56
C PRO A 63 -7.16 14.19 -11.34
N TYR A 64 -7.92 13.10 -11.30
CA TYR A 64 -7.42 11.75 -11.21
C TYR A 64 -7.49 11.04 -12.56
N HIS A 65 -6.45 10.28 -12.90
CA HIS A 65 -6.44 9.40 -14.06
C HIS A 65 -6.13 7.95 -13.67
N PRO A 66 -6.94 6.96 -14.09
CA PRO A 66 -6.81 5.58 -13.63
C PRO A 66 -5.46 4.93 -13.98
N HIS A 67 -4.82 5.36 -15.06
CA HIS A 67 -3.50 4.83 -15.46
C HIS A 67 -2.32 5.43 -14.69
N TYR A 68 -2.54 6.43 -13.85
CA TYR A 68 -1.55 7.02 -12.95
C TYR A 68 -0.17 7.23 -13.61
N ARG A 69 -0.17 7.73 -14.84
CA ARG A 69 1.07 8.00 -15.58
C ARG A 69 1.69 9.31 -15.12
N ARG A 70 3.03 9.31 -14.95
CA ARG A 70 3.78 10.56 -14.72
C ARG A 70 3.47 11.56 -15.83
N GLY A 71 3.10 12.79 -15.45
CA GLY A 71 2.66 13.84 -16.37
C GLY A 71 1.17 13.82 -16.73
N SER A 72 0.42 12.75 -16.36
CA SER A 72 -1.03 12.66 -16.60
C SER A 72 -1.87 12.89 -15.34
N VAL A 73 -1.22 12.98 -14.18
CA VAL A 73 -1.86 13.29 -12.90
C VAL A 73 -1.04 14.34 -12.16
N PRO A 74 -1.66 15.17 -11.32
CA PRO A 74 -0.95 16.15 -10.51
C PRO A 74 0.18 15.51 -9.69
N PRO A 75 1.31 16.20 -9.49
CA PRO A 75 2.46 15.70 -8.72
C PRO A 75 2.11 15.19 -7.33
N VAL A 76 1.08 15.77 -6.70
CA VAL A 76 0.60 15.41 -5.37
C VAL A 76 0.28 13.91 -5.21
N TYR A 77 -0.17 13.23 -6.27
CA TYR A 77 -0.39 11.78 -6.23
C TYR A 77 0.91 10.98 -6.06
N TRP A 78 2.03 11.50 -6.56
CA TRP A 78 3.35 10.89 -6.39
C TRP A 78 3.98 11.26 -5.05
N GLU A 79 3.70 12.48 -4.60
CA GLU A 79 4.26 13.04 -3.37
C GLU A 79 3.56 12.53 -2.12
N LEU A 80 2.25 12.24 -2.19
CA LEU A 80 1.46 11.83 -1.03
C LEU A 80 1.06 10.37 -1.03
N ALA A 81 0.86 9.74 -2.21
CA ALA A 81 0.41 8.35 -2.22
C ALA A 81 1.48 7.38 -1.69
N PRO A 82 1.12 6.50 -0.74
CA PRO A 82 2.02 5.46 -0.27
C PRO A 82 2.07 4.26 -1.21
N GLU A 83 3.22 3.59 -1.18
CA GLU A 83 3.43 2.24 -1.67
C GLU A 83 3.95 1.35 -0.54
N ALA A 84 3.66 0.06 -0.59
CA ALA A 84 4.25 -0.94 0.28
C ALA A 84 5.51 -1.49 -0.42
N ASP A 85 6.67 -1.00 -0.01
CA ASP A 85 7.96 -1.36 -0.60
C ASP A 85 8.65 -2.45 0.20
N HIS A 86 9.36 -3.34 -0.51
CA HIS A 86 10.08 -4.45 0.11
C HIS A 86 11.34 -3.98 0.84
N VAL A 87 11.47 -4.34 2.11
CA VAL A 87 12.67 -4.12 2.93
C VAL A 87 13.82 -4.97 2.38
N VAL A 88 13.60 -6.28 2.26
CA VAL A 88 14.44 -7.18 1.50
C VAL A 88 13.84 -7.32 0.12
N ALA A 89 14.58 -6.95 -0.91
CA ALA A 89 14.08 -6.96 -2.29
C ALA A 89 13.56 -8.35 -2.70
N HIS A 90 12.46 -8.39 -3.45
CA HIS A 90 11.91 -9.64 -3.96
C HIS A 90 12.93 -10.42 -4.80
N SER A 91 13.76 -9.74 -5.60
CA SER A 91 14.88 -10.33 -6.35
C SER A 91 15.95 -10.98 -5.46
N SER A 92 16.02 -10.61 -4.19
CA SER A 92 16.90 -11.17 -3.17
C SER A 92 16.18 -12.17 -2.24
N GLY A 93 15.02 -12.68 -2.65
CA GLY A 93 14.24 -13.66 -1.88
C GLY A 93 13.31 -13.06 -0.82
N GLY A 94 13.13 -11.74 -0.80
CA GLY A 94 12.22 -11.07 0.13
C GLY A 94 10.76 -11.46 -0.12
N SER A 95 10.00 -11.76 0.95
CA SER A 95 8.57 -12.09 0.88
C SER A 95 7.70 -10.84 0.68
N SER A 96 6.47 -11.03 0.17
CA SER A 96 5.44 -9.97 0.10
C SER A 96 4.55 -9.93 1.35
N GLU A 97 4.99 -10.52 2.45
CA GLU A 97 4.33 -10.46 3.75
C GLU A 97 4.53 -9.08 4.40
N ALA A 98 3.56 -8.65 5.22
CA ALA A 98 3.58 -7.34 5.86
C ALA A 98 4.87 -7.06 6.64
N GLY A 99 5.49 -8.10 7.24
CA GLY A 99 6.75 -8.00 7.99
C GLY A 99 7.94 -7.52 7.16
N ASN A 100 7.96 -7.86 5.86
CA ASN A 100 9.01 -7.46 4.92
C ASN A 100 8.63 -6.23 4.07
N LEU A 101 7.58 -5.52 4.42
CA LEU A 101 7.12 -4.35 3.70
C LEU A 101 7.18 -3.10 4.59
N ALA A 102 7.36 -1.95 3.98
CA ALA A 102 7.35 -0.64 4.64
C ALA A 102 6.56 0.38 3.82
N THR A 103 5.91 1.32 4.51
CA THR A 103 5.24 2.44 3.88
C THR A 103 6.25 3.43 3.34
N VAL A 104 6.17 3.76 2.05
CA VAL A 104 7.02 4.76 1.40
C VAL A 104 6.18 5.60 0.44
N HIS A 105 6.56 6.86 0.18
CA HIS A 105 5.93 7.61 -0.91
C HIS A 105 6.23 6.98 -2.27
N ALA A 106 5.30 7.02 -3.20
CA ALA A 106 5.52 6.58 -4.57
C ALA A 106 6.75 7.25 -5.20
N MET A 107 6.94 8.56 -4.94
CA MET A 107 8.12 9.30 -5.37
C MET A 107 9.42 8.79 -4.73
N CYS A 108 9.41 8.52 -3.42
CA CYS A 108 10.57 7.99 -2.71
C CYS A 108 10.96 6.61 -3.23
N ASN A 109 9.97 5.75 -3.50
CA ASN A 109 10.17 4.44 -4.09
C ASN A 109 10.75 4.54 -5.51
N THR A 110 10.23 5.44 -6.34
CA THR A 110 10.77 5.69 -7.68
C THR A 110 12.22 6.16 -7.63
N ARG A 111 12.55 7.08 -6.71
CA ARG A 111 13.94 7.56 -6.52
C ARG A 111 14.86 6.44 -6.08
N LYS A 112 14.42 5.61 -5.13
CA LYS A 112 15.17 4.42 -4.69
C LYS A 112 15.52 3.51 -5.86
N SER A 113 14.59 3.25 -6.77
CA SER A 113 14.78 2.37 -7.91
C SER A 113 15.88 2.84 -8.89
N SER A 114 16.28 4.12 -8.82
CA SER A 114 17.36 4.71 -9.63
C SER A 114 18.71 4.77 -8.91
N LEU A 115 18.78 4.35 -7.64
CA LEU A 115 20.00 4.40 -6.84
C LEU A 115 20.81 3.10 -6.99
N ALA A 116 22.14 3.23 -6.87
CA ALA A 116 23.01 2.08 -6.70
C ALA A 116 22.76 1.39 -5.34
N ALA A 117 23.10 0.12 -5.24
CA ALA A 117 22.77 -0.69 -4.05
C ALA A 117 23.38 -0.15 -2.74
N ASP A 118 24.55 0.45 -2.81
CA ASP A 118 25.27 1.10 -1.70
C ASP A 118 24.68 2.45 -1.29
N ALA A 119 23.90 3.07 -2.17
CA ALA A 119 23.24 4.35 -1.94
C ALA A 119 21.77 4.21 -1.53
N LEU A 120 21.27 2.99 -1.29
CA LEU A 120 19.89 2.77 -0.90
C LEU A 120 19.60 3.38 0.49
N PRO A 121 18.48 4.12 0.64
CA PRO A 121 18.13 4.70 1.92
C PRO A 121 17.79 3.61 2.94
N VAL A 122 18.23 3.80 4.18
CA VAL A 122 17.87 2.92 5.28
C VAL A 122 16.39 3.10 5.62
N ILE A 123 15.67 1.99 5.70
CA ILE A 123 14.28 2.01 6.15
C ILE A 123 14.25 2.25 7.65
N THR A 124 13.65 3.35 8.06
CA THR A 124 13.46 3.71 9.46
C THR A 124 11.98 3.68 9.80
N ARG A 125 11.57 2.73 10.66
CA ARG A 125 10.22 2.77 11.25
C ARG A 125 10.18 3.89 12.28
N ARG A 126 9.36 4.90 12.00
CA ARG A 126 9.22 6.07 12.87
C ARG A 126 8.09 5.87 13.89
N PRO A 127 8.14 6.50 15.06
CA PRO A 127 7.01 6.52 15.96
C PRO A 127 5.77 7.10 15.29
N HIS A 128 4.60 6.57 15.64
CA HIS A 128 3.33 7.11 15.17
C HIS A 128 3.17 8.57 15.61
N ASP A 129 2.85 9.47 14.68
CA ASP A 129 2.25 10.75 15.03
C ASP A 129 0.76 10.48 15.28
N VAL A 130 0.37 10.41 16.56
CA VAL A 130 -1.02 10.14 16.96
C VAL A 130 -2.04 11.15 16.43
N ARG A 131 -1.58 12.27 15.87
CA ARG A 131 -2.43 13.30 15.25
C ARG A 131 -2.58 13.10 13.75
N TRP A 132 -1.91 12.08 13.17
CA TRP A 132 -1.95 11.80 11.74
C TRP A 132 -2.43 10.37 11.48
N ASP A 133 -3.53 10.23 10.77
CA ASP A 133 -4.15 8.95 10.42
C ASP A 133 -4.28 8.73 8.90
N GLY A 134 -3.54 9.48 8.08
CA GLY A 134 -3.66 9.39 6.63
C GLY A 134 -4.98 9.93 6.07
N LEU A 135 -5.72 10.73 6.82
CA LEU A 135 -7.10 11.18 6.57
C LEU A 135 -8.14 10.06 6.66
N LEU A 136 -7.81 8.94 7.32
CA LEU A 136 -8.71 7.80 7.40
C LEU A 136 -10.02 8.14 8.14
N SER A 137 -9.94 8.93 9.24
CA SER A 137 -11.10 9.43 9.98
C SER A 137 -12.03 10.31 9.16
N ARG A 138 -11.55 10.90 8.07
CA ARG A 138 -12.33 11.76 7.15
C ARG A 138 -12.78 11.04 5.89
N TYR A 139 -12.33 9.81 5.67
CA TYR A 139 -12.52 9.14 4.39
C TYR A 139 -14.00 8.95 4.02
N ALA A 140 -14.84 8.53 4.98
CA ALA A 140 -16.28 8.36 4.74
C ALA A 140 -16.96 9.70 4.35
N ASP A 141 -16.65 10.78 5.07
CA ASP A 141 -17.21 12.11 4.79
C ASP A 141 -16.80 12.62 3.41
N ILE A 142 -15.53 12.41 3.02
CA ILE A 142 -15.01 12.78 1.70
C ILE A 142 -15.75 11.99 0.60
N VAL A 143 -15.98 10.69 0.79
CA VAL A 143 -16.73 9.88 -0.17
C VAL A 143 -18.16 10.38 -0.34
N VAL A 144 -18.85 10.70 0.77
CA VAL A 144 -20.21 11.24 0.73
C VAL A 144 -20.25 12.60 0.01
N ALA A 145 -19.26 13.47 0.26
CA ALA A 145 -19.16 14.76 -0.44
C ALA A 145 -18.96 14.58 -1.95
N GLY A 146 -18.10 13.63 -2.39
CA GLY A 146 -17.91 13.31 -3.80
C GLY A 146 -19.16 12.73 -4.46
N GLU A 147 -19.91 11.86 -3.76
CA GLU A 147 -21.20 11.35 -4.23
C GLU A 147 -22.23 12.46 -4.43
N THR A 148 -22.26 13.42 -3.51
CA THR A 148 -23.16 14.60 -3.60
C THR A 148 -22.79 15.50 -4.76
N ALA A 149 -21.49 15.67 -5.06
CA ALA A 149 -21.01 16.42 -6.22
C ALA A 149 -21.32 15.74 -7.57
N GLY A 150 -21.75 14.46 -7.54
CA GLY A 150 -22.18 13.73 -8.73
C GLY A 150 -21.03 13.29 -9.65
N ARG A 151 -19.77 13.37 -9.20
CA ARG A 151 -18.59 12.96 -9.97
C ARG A 151 -17.94 11.74 -9.34
N ARG A 152 -17.64 10.73 -10.13
CA ARG A 152 -17.00 9.50 -9.69
C ARG A 152 -15.94 9.05 -10.70
N HIS A 153 -14.69 8.94 -10.23
CA HIS A 153 -13.57 8.43 -11.03
C HIS A 153 -13.31 6.95 -10.79
N SER A 154 -13.90 6.36 -9.76
CA SER A 154 -13.72 4.98 -9.36
C SER A 154 -14.89 4.09 -9.75
N ALA A 155 -14.64 2.78 -9.90
CA ALA A 155 -15.70 1.80 -10.12
C ALA A 155 -16.70 1.77 -8.95
N PRO A 156 -17.98 1.46 -9.19
CA PRO A 156 -18.97 1.29 -8.14
C PRO A 156 -18.47 0.31 -7.07
N GLY A 157 -18.54 0.72 -5.81
CA GLY A 157 -18.07 -0.11 -4.68
C GLY A 157 -16.59 0.02 -4.35
N TYR A 158 -15.78 0.72 -5.12
CA TYR A 158 -14.35 0.93 -4.86
C TYR A 158 -14.11 1.51 -3.45
N HIS A 159 -14.69 2.67 -3.14
CA HIS A 159 -14.55 3.32 -1.84
C HIS A 159 -15.14 2.47 -0.71
N ARG A 160 -16.30 1.81 -0.94
CA ARG A 160 -16.92 0.90 0.03
C ARG A 160 -15.99 -0.28 0.37
N ALA A 161 -15.27 -0.82 -0.61
CA ALA A 161 -14.32 -1.89 -0.38
C ALA A 161 -13.13 -1.43 0.47
N TRP A 162 -12.60 -0.24 0.23
CA TRP A 162 -11.51 0.32 1.01
C TRP A 162 -11.93 0.72 2.43
N LEU A 163 -13.10 1.34 2.60
CA LEU A 163 -13.67 1.65 3.93
C LEU A 163 -13.82 0.39 4.78
N ARG A 164 -14.39 -0.68 4.22
CA ARG A 164 -14.50 -1.97 4.94
C ARG A 164 -13.16 -2.60 5.26
N ARG A 165 -12.15 -2.42 4.41
CA ARG A 165 -10.82 -2.97 4.60
C ARG A 165 -10.09 -2.27 5.72
N PHE A 166 -10.08 -0.94 5.73
CA PHE A 166 -9.47 -0.15 6.79
C PHE A 166 -10.21 -0.31 8.13
N GLY A 167 -11.54 -0.26 8.15
CA GLY A 167 -12.33 -0.44 9.37
C GLY A 167 -12.01 -1.74 10.08
N ARG A 168 -12.07 -2.89 9.38
CA ARG A 168 -11.74 -4.19 9.99
C ARG A 168 -10.32 -4.30 10.52
N LEU A 169 -9.37 -3.64 9.88
CA LEU A 169 -7.96 -3.66 10.32
C LEU A 169 -7.74 -2.72 11.51
N ALA A 170 -8.40 -1.56 11.53
CA ALA A 170 -8.33 -0.61 12.63
C ALA A 170 -8.98 -1.18 13.90
N ASP A 171 -10.14 -1.83 13.77
CA ASP A 171 -10.82 -2.54 14.87
C ASP A 171 -9.91 -3.64 15.44
N ALA A 172 -9.31 -4.47 14.57
CA ALA A 172 -8.41 -5.55 14.99
C ALA A 172 -7.12 -5.06 15.66
N ALA A 173 -6.69 -3.83 15.34
CA ALA A 173 -5.52 -3.20 15.95
C ALA A 173 -5.84 -2.35 17.18
N GLY A 174 -7.12 -2.20 17.55
CA GLY A 174 -7.55 -1.36 18.67
C GLY A 174 -7.27 0.14 18.48
N ILE A 175 -7.31 0.61 17.22
CA ILE A 175 -6.99 2.01 16.84
C ILE A 175 -8.26 2.87 16.86
N ILE A 176 -9.44 2.27 16.81
CA ILE A 176 -10.77 2.93 16.86
C ILE A 176 -11.58 2.31 17.99
#